data_b9a3f3e7fe78f069c5d545beaf831196
#
_entry.id   b9a3f3e7fe78f069c5d545beaf831196
#
_cell.length_a   1.000
_cell.length_b   1.000
_cell.length_c   1.000
_cell.angle_alpha   90.00
_cell.angle_beta   90.00
_cell.angle_gamma   90.00
#
_symmetry.space_group_name_H-M   'P 1'
#
loop_
_entity.id
_entity.type
_entity.pdbx_description
1 polymer ?
#
loop_
_entity_poly.entity_id
_entity_poly.type
_entity_poly.pdbx_seq_one_letter_code
_entity_poly.pdbx_strand_id
1 'polypeptide(L)'
;MAAILAASVVANATAAPVETVVGPGWANNSVNAVVFRKNSLVSDRDTQYVGYYDAERYLVLGKRKLGSTHWTVHRTQYQGNAADAHNAISLMLDGAGTLHVAWDHHNNALRYARSVTPGALELGPQQAMVGKDEESVSYPEFYRLPDGRLLFFYRLGGSGRGDLVINRYDPASATWTRLHTNLITGEGKRNAYWQAFLDHRGTLHVSWVWRESPDVASNHDLAYARSRDGGVTWETSTGKPYVLPISAASAEYALRIPQNSELINQTSMAADADGRPYIASYWRDAGSSVPQYRVVYRDAQGWQMRNLGFRHTTFSLSGQGTKRIPIARPQIMVSLEAERPGAVLVFRDEERGSKVSVARTSNIADGKWQVSDLTKASVGSWEPSFDTELWRRSGVLSLFVQDVRQVDGEGQAAVAAQPVRVLDWHPEQ
;
A
#
# COMPACT_ATOMS: atom_id res chain seq x y z
N MET A 1 56.79 17.02 16.23
CA MET A 1 55.87 17.31 15.11
C MET A 1 54.79 16.22 15.13
N ALA A 2 53.59 16.56 15.56
CA ALA A 2 52.44 15.68 15.58
C ALA A 2 51.60 15.96 14.34
N ALA A 3 51.46 14.94 13.47
CA ALA A 3 50.62 15.03 12.28
C ALA A 3 49.16 14.80 12.67
N ILE A 4 48.31 15.82 12.50
CA ILE A 4 46.87 15.72 12.66
C ILE A 4 46.31 15.12 11.36
N LEU A 5 45.87 13.87 11.39
CA LEU A 5 45.05 13.29 10.32
C LEU A 5 43.62 13.88 10.42
N ALA A 6 43.28 14.72 9.48
CA ALA A 6 41.90 15.15 9.27
C ALA A 6 41.14 14.01 8.57
N ALA A 7 40.25 13.33 9.27
CA ALA A 7 39.32 12.42 8.66
C ALA A 7 38.23 13.24 7.92
N SER A 8 38.27 13.23 6.61
CA SER A 8 37.19 13.78 5.77
C SER A 8 35.97 12.88 5.88
N VAL A 9 34.92 13.35 6.54
CA VAL A 9 33.58 12.73 6.51
C VAL A 9 33.03 13.00 5.10
N VAL A 10 33.07 12.01 4.23
CA VAL A 10 32.35 12.05 2.96
C VAL A 10 30.86 11.91 3.31
N ALA A 11 30.13 13.02 3.30
CA ALA A 11 28.69 13.00 3.33
C ALA A 11 28.21 12.37 2.01
N ASN A 12 27.74 11.15 2.03
CA ASN A 12 27.05 10.54 0.89
C ASN A 12 25.82 11.40 0.57
N ALA A 13 25.92 12.23 -0.46
CA ALA A 13 24.77 12.96 -0.99
C ALA A 13 23.84 11.92 -1.63
N THR A 14 22.66 11.72 -1.08
CA THR A 14 21.63 10.90 -1.73
C THR A 14 21.31 11.51 -3.09
N ALA A 15 21.25 10.67 -4.13
CA ALA A 15 20.89 11.14 -5.47
C ALA A 15 19.52 11.84 -5.43
N ALA A 16 19.40 12.97 -6.15
CA ALA A 16 18.14 13.69 -6.26
C ALA A 16 17.09 12.78 -6.93
N PRO A 17 15.83 12.82 -6.48
CA PRO A 17 14.76 12.06 -7.12
C PRO A 17 14.53 12.52 -8.56
N VAL A 18 14.19 11.58 -9.44
CA VAL A 18 13.88 11.84 -10.85
C VAL A 18 12.37 11.70 -11.04
N GLU A 19 11.72 12.76 -11.51
CA GLU A 19 10.29 12.74 -11.83
C GLU A 19 10.05 12.59 -13.32
N THR A 20 9.06 11.77 -13.70
CA THR A 20 8.55 11.63 -15.06
C THR A 20 7.05 11.83 -15.10
N VAL A 21 6.53 12.51 -16.13
CA VAL A 21 5.09 12.77 -16.31
C VAL A 21 4.50 11.64 -17.16
N VAL A 22 3.40 11.05 -16.67
CA VAL A 22 2.64 10.01 -17.39
C VAL A 22 1.53 10.65 -18.25
N GLY A 23 0.70 11.49 -17.65
CA GLY A 23 -0.43 12.15 -18.33
C GLY A 23 -1.34 12.87 -17.34
N PRO A 24 -2.39 13.56 -17.82
CA PRO A 24 -3.35 14.24 -16.94
C PRO A 24 -4.29 13.22 -16.27
N GLY A 25 -4.50 13.34 -14.96
CA GLY A 25 -5.36 12.46 -14.18
C GLY A 25 -6.40 13.21 -13.36
N TRP A 26 -7.45 12.51 -12.97
CA TRP A 26 -8.48 12.97 -12.04
C TRP A 26 -7.85 13.40 -10.71
N ALA A 27 -8.23 14.59 -10.22
CA ALA A 27 -7.64 15.17 -9.01
C ALA A 27 -8.68 15.78 -8.04
N ASN A 28 -9.99 15.65 -8.34
CA ASN A 28 -11.06 16.25 -7.54
C ASN A 28 -11.30 15.55 -6.20
N ASN A 29 -10.72 14.36 -6.04
CA ASN A 29 -10.55 13.61 -4.80
C ASN A 29 -9.27 12.78 -4.90
N SER A 30 -9.01 11.94 -3.90
CA SER A 30 -7.77 11.17 -3.81
C SER A 30 -7.80 9.80 -4.52
N VAL A 31 -8.80 9.44 -5.32
CA VAL A 31 -8.94 8.08 -5.90
C VAL A 31 -7.68 7.58 -6.63
N ASN A 32 -6.96 8.45 -7.31
CA ASN A 32 -5.70 8.14 -7.96
C ASN A 32 -4.49 8.07 -7.01
N ALA A 33 -4.61 8.58 -5.78
CA ALA A 33 -3.48 8.76 -4.87
C ALA A 33 -3.86 8.44 -3.42
N VAL A 34 -4.78 7.52 -3.20
CA VAL A 34 -5.23 7.07 -1.89
C VAL A 34 -4.51 5.76 -1.49
N VAL A 35 -4.42 5.49 -0.20
CA VAL A 35 -3.77 4.28 0.32
C VAL A 35 -4.41 2.97 -0.16
N PHE A 36 -5.69 3.01 -0.53
CA PHE A 36 -6.39 1.83 -1.09
C PHE A 36 -5.85 1.40 -2.45
N ARG A 37 -5.06 2.24 -3.07
CA ARG A 37 -4.39 1.99 -4.34
C ARG A 37 -3.18 1.08 -4.13
N LYS A 38 -3.40 -0.24 -4.22
CA LYS A 38 -2.35 -1.25 -4.09
C LYS A 38 -1.96 -1.82 -5.46
N ASN A 39 -0.63 -1.82 -5.71
CA ASN A 39 -0.08 -2.35 -6.96
C ASN A 39 -0.72 -1.73 -8.21
N SER A 40 -0.84 -0.40 -8.25
CA SER A 40 -1.28 0.35 -9.44
C SER A 40 -0.09 0.96 -10.20
N LEU A 41 1.11 0.76 -9.70
CA LEU A 41 2.40 1.01 -10.32
C LEU A 41 3.24 -0.24 -10.05
N VAL A 42 3.60 -0.99 -11.08
CA VAL A 42 4.32 -2.26 -10.96
C VAL A 42 5.30 -2.45 -12.09
N SER A 43 6.39 -3.15 -11.82
CA SER A 43 7.38 -3.51 -12.83
C SER A 43 7.42 -5.00 -13.10
N ASP A 44 7.52 -5.36 -14.37
CA ASP A 44 7.93 -6.69 -14.80
C ASP A 44 9.16 -6.59 -15.67
N ARG A 45 10.19 -7.35 -15.32
CA ARG A 45 11.50 -7.31 -16.01
C ARG A 45 12.03 -5.88 -16.11
N ASP A 46 12.13 -5.33 -17.32
CA ASP A 46 12.63 -3.99 -17.63
C ASP A 46 11.53 -2.96 -17.93
N THR A 47 10.28 -3.34 -17.76
CA THR A 47 9.13 -2.50 -18.11
C THR A 47 8.28 -2.21 -16.87
N GLN A 48 7.92 -0.94 -16.67
CA GLN A 48 7.05 -0.47 -15.61
C GLN A 48 5.68 -0.11 -16.17
N TYR A 49 4.63 -0.46 -15.45
CA TYR A 49 3.22 -0.24 -15.78
C TYR A 49 2.54 0.60 -14.72
N VAL A 50 1.61 1.46 -15.13
CA VAL A 50 0.82 2.31 -14.24
C VAL A 50 -0.64 2.34 -14.70
N GLY A 51 -1.57 2.40 -13.74
CA GLY A 51 -2.99 2.60 -14.00
C GLY A 51 -3.50 3.82 -13.22
N TYR A 52 -4.38 4.64 -13.80
CA TYR A 52 -5.03 5.79 -13.16
C TYR A 52 -6.34 6.16 -13.89
N TYR A 53 -7.17 7.00 -13.27
CA TYR A 53 -8.33 7.61 -13.94
C TYR A 53 -7.97 8.96 -14.50
N ASP A 54 -8.35 9.20 -15.75
CA ASP A 54 -8.24 10.54 -16.37
C ASP A 54 -9.38 11.49 -15.94
N ALA A 55 -9.37 12.73 -16.43
CA ALA A 55 -10.38 13.73 -16.11
C ALA A 55 -11.81 13.31 -16.47
N GLU A 56 -11.99 12.43 -17.45
CA GLU A 56 -13.27 11.90 -17.91
C GLU A 56 -13.61 10.55 -17.26
N ARG A 57 -12.81 10.15 -16.26
CA ARG A 57 -12.98 8.93 -15.46
C ARG A 57 -12.76 7.63 -16.23
N TYR A 58 -12.07 7.69 -17.37
CA TYR A 58 -11.60 6.47 -18.04
C TYR A 58 -10.40 5.88 -17.28
N LEU A 59 -10.36 4.55 -17.24
CA LEU A 59 -9.19 3.81 -16.87
C LEU A 59 -8.11 4.00 -17.93
N VAL A 60 -7.00 4.58 -17.53
CA VAL A 60 -5.83 4.80 -18.38
C VAL A 60 -4.70 3.92 -17.90
N LEU A 61 -4.06 3.22 -18.83
CA LEU A 61 -2.88 2.41 -18.59
C LEU A 61 -1.66 3.04 -19.27
N GLY A 62 -0.53 3.04 -18.58
CA GLY A 62 0.73 3.51 -19.12
C GLY A 62 1.83 2.48 -18.94
N LYS A 63 2.85 2.49 -19.84
CA LYS A 63 4.07 1.72 -19.65
C LYS A 63 5.30 2.48 -20.11
N ARG A 64 6.45 2.20 -19.48
CA ARG A 64 7.76 2.70 -19.87
C ARG A 64 8.83 1.62 -19.67
N LYS A 65 9.95 1.74 -20.36
CA LYS A 65 11.19 1.05 -19.96
C LYS A 65 11.71 1.68 -18.67
N LEU A 66 12.18 0.87 -17.73
CA LEU A 66 12.84 1.36 -16.53
C LEU A 66 14.01 2.28 -16.90
N GLY A 67 14.14 3.41 -16.21
CA GLY A 67 15.10 4.46 -16.50
C GLY A 67 14.74 5.40 -17.67
N SER A 68 13.69 5.10 -18.44
CA SER A 68 13.18 6.01 -19.47
C SER A 68 12.27 7.09 -18.87
N THR A 69 12.32 8.29 -19.45
CA THR A 69 11.38 9.38 -19.14
C THR A 69 10.11 9.34 -20.00
N HIS A 70 10.10 8.50 -21.04
CA HIS A 70 8.99 8.43 -22.01
C HIS A 70 7.99 7.34 -21.62
N TRP A 71 6.71 7.71 -21.49
CA TRP A 71 5.58 6.83 -21.26
C TRP A 71 4.76 6.63 -22.53
N THR A 72 4.43 5.37 -22.84
CA THR A 72 3.37 5.04 -23.79
C THR A 72 2.09 4.89 -22.99
N VAL A 73 1.05 5.65 -23.34
CA VAL A 73 -0.22 5.72 -22.61
C VAL A 73 -1.36 5.26 -23.51
N HIS A 74 -2.30 4.49 -22.94
CA HIS A 74 -3.48 3.99 -23.60
C HIS A 74 -4.71 4.24 -22.72
N ARG A 75 -5.68 4.99 -23.24
CA ARG A 75 -7.03 5.12 -22.65
C ARG A 75 -7.83 3.88 -23.02
N THR A 76 -8.25 3.11 -22.03
CA THR A 76 -9.06 1.91 -22.26
C THR A 76 -10.51 2.28 -22.55
N GLN A 77 -11.34 1.29 -22.94
CA GLN A 77 -12.78 1.44 -23.10
C GLN A 77 -13.56 1.52 -21.76
N TYR A 78 -12.87 1.34 -20.63
CA TYR A 78 -13.51 1.24 -19.32
C TYR A 78 -13.48 2.56 -18.55
N GLN A 79 -14.60 2.85 -17.91
CA GLN A 79 -14.74 3.96 -16.95
C GLN A 79 -14.96 3.40 -15.54
N GLY A 80 -14.67 4.21 -14.53
CA GLY A 80 -14.99 3.96 -13.15
C GLY A 80 -15.67 5.16 -12.48
N ASN A 81 -16.29 4.92 -11.34
CA ASN A 81 -16.82 5.99 -10.50
C ASN A 81 -15.69 6.67 -9.72
N ALA A 82 -14.90 7.50 -10.39
CA ALA A 82 -13.81 8.26 -9.77
C ALA A 82 -14.29 9.30 -8.73
N ALA A 83 -15.61 9.49 -8.58
CA ALA A 83 -16.16 10.33 -7.53
C ALA A 83 -16.02 9.74 -6.12
N ASP A 84 -15.92 8.42 -6.01
CA ASP A 84 -15.65 7.72 -4.75
C ASP A 84 -14.16 7.36 -4.66
N ALA A 85 -13.47 7.88 -3.65
CA ALA A 85 -12.03 7.67 -3.47
C ALA A 85 -11.64 6.22 -3.13
N HIS A 86 -12.60 5.35 -2.77
CA HIS A 86 -12.34 3.94 -2.55
C HIS A 86 -12.16 3.14 -3.85
N ASN A 87 -12.63 3.64 -4.98
CA ASN A 87 -12.68 2.95 -6.27
C ASN A 87 -11.31 2.86 -6.95
N ALA A 88 -10.27 2.59 -6.17
CA ALA A 88 -8.89 2.51 -6.64
C ALA A 88 -8.67 1.37 -7.66
N ILE A 89 -7.58 1.49 -8.40
CA ILE A 89 -7.14 0.52 -9.41
C ILE A 89 -6.06 -0.37 -8.80
N SER A 90 -6.11 -1.66 -9.10
CA SER A 90 -5.00 -2.60 -8.87
C SER A 90 -4.65 -3.33 -10.16
N LEU A 91 -3.37 -3.51 -10.44
CA LEU A 91 -2.88 -4.22 -11.60
C LEU A 91 -1.64 -5.07 -11.28
N MET A 92 -1.44 -6.15 -12.02
CA MET A 92 -0.26 -7.00 -11.89
C MET A 92 -0.05 -7.80 -13.19
N LEU A 93 1.20 -8.12 -13.50
CA LEU A 93 1.53 -9.06 -14.57
C LEU A 93 1.70 -10.45 -13.99
N ASP A 94 1.14 -11.45 -14.67
CA ASP A 94 1.37 -12.86 -14.35
C ASP A 94 2.72 -13.36 -14.89
N GLY A 95 3.04 -14.62 -14.64
CA GLY A 95 4.29 -15.25 -15.11
C GLY A 95 4.41 -15.35 -16.63
N ALA A 96 3.31 -15.27 -17.37
CA ALA A 96 3.25 -15.25 -18.83
C ALA A 96 3.37 -13.81 -19.39
N GLY A 97 3.38 -12.79 -18.53
CA GLY A 97 3.42 -11.39 -18.90
C GLY A 97 2.06 -10.78 -19.27
N THR A 98 0.97 -11.47 -19.00
CA THR A 98 -0.38 -10.92 -19.18
C THR A 98 -0.67 -9.91 -18.08
N LEU A 99 -1.15 -8.72 -18.45
CA LEU A 99 -1.56 -7.70 -17.50
C LEU A 99 -2.99 -7.96 -17.01
N HIS A 100 -3.17 -8.08 -15.71
CA HIS A 100 -4.45 -8.21 -15.02
C HIS A 100 -4.79 -6.88 -14.37
N VAL A 101 -6.03 -6.41 -14.52
CA VAL A 101 -6.49 -5.12 -14.00
C VAL A 101 -7.85 -5.27 -13.35
N ALA A 102 -7.99 -4.76 -12.12
CA ALA A 102 -9.24 -4.61 -11.40
C ALA A 102 -9.43 -3.14 -11.03
N TRP A 103 -10.67 -2.63 -11.18
CA TRP A 103 -10.95 -1.19 -10.99
C TRP A 103 -12.37 -0.97 -10.48
N ASP A 104 -12.58 0.16 -9.78
CA ASP A 104 -13.91 0.67 -9.42
C ASP A 104 -14.70 -0.24 -8.47
N HIS A 105 -14.11 -0.51 -7.28
CA HIS A 105 -14.71 -1.41 -6.29
C HIS A 105 -14.91 -0.76 -4.93
N HIS A 106 -16.16 -0.49 -4.61
CA HIS A 106 -16.60 -0.15 -3.27
C HIS A 106 -17.98 -0.80 -2.99
N ASN A 107 -17.95 -2.09 -2.62
CA ASN A 107 -19.14 -2.90 -2.36
C ASN A 107 -20.04 -3.09 -3.60
N ASN A 108 -19.46 -3.38 -4.73
CA ASN A 108 -20.12 -3.61 -6.01
C ASN A 108 -19.52 -4.80 -6.76
N ALA A 109 -20.18 -5.22 -7.84
CA ALA A 109 -19.77 -6.37 -8.64
C ALA A 109 -18.35 -6.22 -9.19
N LEU A 110 -17.63 -7.35 -9.28
CA LEU A 110 -16.26 -7.41 -9.79
C LEU A 110 -16.14 -6.79 -11.18
N ARG A 111 -15.19 -5.90 -11.35
CA ARG A 111 -14.73 -5.33 -12.63
C ARG A 111 -13.28 -5.74 -12.83
N TYR A 112 -13.08 -6.68 -13.71
CA TYR A 112 -11.79 -7.27 -13.99
C TYR A 112 -11.64 -7.56 -15.48
N ALA A 113 -10.46 -7.26 -16.03
CA ALA A 113 -10.08 -7.59 -17.40
C ALA A 113 -8.59 -7.95 -17.48
N ARG A 114 -8.19 -8.60 -18.57
CA ARG A 114 -6.80 -8.92 -18.89
C ARG A 114 -6.39 -8.25 -20.19
N SER A 115 -5.10 -8.00 -20.36
CA SER A 115 -4.56 -7.55 -21.63
C SER A 115 -4.79 -8.58 -22.74
N VAL A 116 -5.04 -8.09 -23.96
CA VAL A 116 -5.30 -8.94 -25.14
C VAL A 116 -4.11 -9.81 -25.53
N THR A 117 -2.90 -9.34 -25.24
CA THR A 117 -1.65 -10.07 -25.40
C THR A 117 -0.68 -9.72 -24.26
N PRO A 118 0.36 -10.54 -23.98
CA PRO A 118 1.37 -10.23 -23.01
C PRO A 118 2.00 -8.84 -23.22
N GLY A 119 2.08 -8.04 -22.16
CA GLY A 119 2.65 -6.70 -22.17
C GLY A 119 1.85 -5.63 -22.92
N ALA A 120 0.66 -5.95 -23.47
CA ALA A 120 -0.22 -4.96 -24.09
C ALA A 120 -0.92 -4.09 -23.02
N LEU A 121 -1.25 -2.84 -23.42
CA LEU A 121 -2.10 -1.93 -22.62
C LEU A 121 -3.57 -2.03 -23.01
N GLU A 122 -3.87 -2.63 -24.14
CA GLU A 122 -5.23 -2.90 -24.58
C GLU A 122 -5.83 -4.03 -23.74
N LEU A 123 -7.03 -3.80 -23.18
CA LEU A 123 -7.74 -4.78 -22.37
C LEU A 123 -8.82 -5.48 -23.19
N GLY A 124 -8.93 -6.79 -23.00
CA GLY A 124 -10.03 -7.61 -23.48
C GLY A 124 -11.35 -7.31 -22.75
N PRO A 125 -12.39 -8.10 -22.98
CA PRO A 125 -13.67 -7.94 -22.32
C PRO A 125 -13.57 -8.16 -20.80
N GLN A 126 -14.47 -7.45 -20.07
CA GLN A 126 -14.66 -7.72 -18.64
C GLN A 126 -15.11 -9.16 -18.43
N GLN A 127 -14.58 -9.81 -17.40
CA GLN A 127 -14.86 -11.21 -17.10
C GLN A 127 -14.90 -11.46 -15.58
N ALA A 128 -15.56 -12.54 -15.18
CA ALA A 128 -15.48 -13.06 -13.82
C ALA A 128 -14.11 -13.70 -13.56
N MET A 129 -13.74 -13.84 -12.30
CA MET A 129 -12.62 -14.70 -11.87
C MET A 129 -13.10 -16.12 -11.58
N VAL A 130 -13.79 -16.30 -10.46
CA VAL A 130 -14.36 -17.61 -10.01
C VAL A 130 -15.84 -17.70 -10.32
N GLY A 131 -16.51 -16.55 -10.47
CA GLY A 131 -17.95 -16.46 -10.74
C GLY A 131 -18.82 -16.69 -9.50
N LYS A 132 -18.24 -16.61 -8.30
CA LYS A 132 -18.93 -16.74 -7.03
C LYS A 132 -18.34 -15.80 -5.99
N ASP A 133 -19.19 -15.17 -5.18
CA ASP A 133 -18.83 -14.19 -4.14
C ASP A 133 -18.09 -12.97 -4.75
N GLU A 134 -18.51 -12.53 -5.95
CA GLU A 134 -17.92 -11.41 -6.70
C GLU A 134 -18.91 -10.25 -6.91
N GLU A 135 -20.05 -10.29 -6.23
CA GLU A 135 -21.12 -9.29 -6.35
C GLU A 135 -20.90 -8.05 -5.44
N SER A 136 -20.02 -8.18 -4.44
CA SER A 136 -19.82 -7.16 -3.40
C SER A 136 -18.34 -6.98 -3.05
N VAL A 137 -17.55 -6.56 -4.03
CA VAL A 137 -16.09 -6.41 -3.94
C VAL A 137 -15.70 -5.02 -3.47
N SER A 138 -14.71 -4.95 -2.57
CA SER A 138 -14.00 -3.71 -2.20
C SER A 138 -12.51 -3.99 -2.00
N TYR A 139 -11.67 -2.98 -2.19
CA TYR A 139 -10.22 -3.02 -1.96
C TYR A 139 -9.52 -4.15 -2.73
N PRO A 140 -9.57 -4.15 -4.08
CA PRO A 140 -8.90 -5.14 -4.90
C PRO A 140 -7.38 -4.99 -4.80
N GLU A 141 -6.67 -6.11 -4.57
CA GLU A 141 -5.21 -6.13 -4.48
C GLU A 141 -4.65 -7.36 -5.17
N PHE A 142 -3.82 -7.16 -6.20
CA PHE A 142 -3.06 -8.25 -6.83
C PHE A 142 -1.69 -8.42 -6.17
N TYR A 143 -1.24 -9.66 -6.04
CA TYR A 143 0.13 -10.02 -5.65
C TYR A 143 0.65 -11.10 -6.59
N ARG A 144 1.93 -11.00 -7.00
CA ARG A 144 2.57 -12.00 -7.85
C ARG A 144 3.48 -12.89 -7.03
N LEU A 145 3.18 -14.19 -7.02
CA LEU A 145 4.02 -15.22 -6.39
C LEU A 145 5.31 -15.46 -7.20
N PRO A 146 6.38 -16.00 -6.58
CA PRO A 146 7.64 -16.29 -7.27
C PRO A 146 7.52 -17.20 -8.49
N ASP A 147 6.53 -18.07 -8.52
CA ASP A 147 6.24 -18.98 -9.64
C ASP A 147 5.38 -18.36 -10.75
N GLY A 148 5.05 -17.09 -10.65
CA GLY A 148 4.29 -16.33 -11.64
C GLY A 148 2.77 -16.44 -11.49
N ARG A 149 2.27 -17.23 -10.56
CA ARG A 149 0.85 -17.23 -10.20
C ARG A 149 0.48 -15.91 -9.55
N LEU A 150 -0.81 -15.52 -9.64
CA LEU A 150 -1.30 -14.34 -8.96
C LEU A 150 -2.22 -14.71 -7.80
N LEU A 151 -2.20 -13.87 -6.79
CA LEU A 151 -3.24 -13.81 -5.77
C LEU A 151 -4.05 -12.53 -5.97
N PHE A 152 -5.35 -12.61 -5.72
CA PHE A 152 -6.25 -11.49 -5.71
C PHE A 152 -6.98 -11.43 -4.38
N PHE A 153 -6.69 -10.39 -3.61
CA PHE A 153 -7.29 -10.14 -2.31
C PHE A 153 -8.42 -9.13 -2.48
N TYR A 154 -9.53 -9.33 -1.79
CA TYR A 154 -10.61 -8.35 -1.72
C TYR A 154 -11.46 -8.55 -0.48
N ARG A 155 -12.14 -7.49 -0.08
CA ARG A 155 -13.20 -7.59 0.91
C ARG A 155 -14.50 -7.97 0.21
N LEU A 156 -15.14 -9.04 0.69
CA LEU A 156 -16.52 -9.37 0.38
C LEU A 156 -17.43 -8.78 1.45
N GLY A 157 -18.46 -8.05 1.04
CA GLY A 157 -19.43 -7.44 1.96
C GLY A 157 -19.12 -5.98 2.33
N GLY A 158 -20.04 -5.38 3.08
CA GLY A 158 -20.03 -3.96 3.41
C GLY A 158 -19.16 -3.59 4.61
N SER A 159 -19.11 -2.29 4.92
CA SER A 159 -18.41 -1.76 6.09
C SER A 159 -19.00 -2.33 7.38
N GLY A 160 -18.14 -2.76 8.33
CA GLY A 160 -18.53 -3.35 9.61
C GLY A 160 -18.90 -4.84 9.57
N ARG A 161 -18.87 -5.50 8.40
CA ARG A 161 -19.25 -6.92 8.24
C ARG A 161 -18.60 -7.56 7.00
N GLY A 162 -17.35 -7.26 6.73
CA GLY A 162 -16.64 -7.78 5.56
C GLY A 162 -15.66 -8.88 5.92
N ASP A 163 -15.46 -9.82 4.98
CA ASP A 163 -14.53 -10.91 5.05
C ASP A 163 -13.40 -10.74 4.02
N LEU A 164 -12.18 -11.17 4.37
CA LEU A 164 -11.06 -11.18 3.43
C LEU A 164 -11.09 -12.45 2.59
N VAL A 165 -11.34 -12.26 1.30
CA VAL A 165 -11.38 -13.33 0.30
C VAL A 165 -10.07 -13.35 -0.50
N ILE A 166 -9.60 -14.55 -0.86
CA ILE A 166 -8.41 -14.72 -1.71
C ILE A 166 -8.73 -15.66 -2.86
N ASN A 167 -8.54 -15.16 -4.08
CA ASN A 167 -8.51 -15.97 -5.31
C ASN A 167 -7.07 -16.18 -5.77
N ARG A 168 -6.79 -17.29 -6.45
CA ARG A 168 -5.49 -17.62 -7.04
C ARG A 168 -5.63 -17.87 -8.53
N TYR A 169 -4.79 -17.22 -9.32
CA TYR A 169 -4.68 -17.41 -10.76
C TYR A 169 -3.51 -18.31 -11.12
N ASP A 170 -3.74 -19.24 -12.01
CA ASP A 170 -2.71 -20.08 -12.61
C ASP A 170 -2.51 -19.68 -14.08
N PRO A 171 -1.35 -19.13 -14.47
CA PRO A 171 -1.10 -18.73 -15.86
C PRO A 171 -1.02 -19.91 -16.83
N ALA A 172 -0.70 -21.12 -16.37
CA ALA A 172 -0.62 -22.30 -17.24
C ALA A 172 -1.99 -22.75 -17.73
N SER A 173 -3.01 -22.70 -16.87
CA SER A 173 -4.41 -23.02 -17.22
C SER A 173 -5.23 -21.78 -17.58
N ALA A 174 -4.69 -20.58 -17.36
CA ALA A 174 -5.37 -19.29 -17.51
C ALA A 174 -6.67 -19.19 -16.70
N THR A 175 -6.73 -19.81 -15.51
CA THR A 175 -7.93 -19.92 -14.67
C THR A 175 -7.72 -19.37 -13.27
N TRP A 176 -8.81 -18.85 -12.70
CA TRP A 176 -8.90 -18.46 -11.29
C TRP A 176 -9.54 -19.58 -10.47
N THR A 177 -9.04 -19.79 -9.26
CA THR A 177 -9.63 -20.69 -8.25
C THR A 177 -9.76 -19.95 -6.92
N ARG A 178 -10.80 -20.27 -6.13
CA ARG A 178 -10.95 -19.76 -4.77
C ARG A 178 -9.93 -20.44 -3.86
N LEU A 179 -9.05 -19.63 -3.23
CA LEU A 179 -8.11 -20.14 -2.24
C LEU A 179 -8.72 -20.07 -0.83
N HIS A 180 -9.27 -18.91 -0.46
CA HIS A 180 -9.98 -18.70 0.80
C HIS A 180 -11.26 -17.91 0.58
N THR A 181 -12.39 -18.45 1.05
CA THR A 181 -13.68 -17.75 1.07
C THR A 181 -13.69 -16.71 2.19
N ASN A 182 -12.94 -16.96 3.27
CA ASN A 182 -12.87 -16.11 4.44
C ASN A 182 -11.56 -16.40 5.19
N LEU A 183 -10.51 -15.64 4.89
CA LEU A 183 -9.24 -15.77 5.62
C LEU A 183 -9.34 -15.10 7.00
N ILE A 184 -9.88 -13.88 7.03
CA ILE A 184 -10.06 -13.09 8.24
C ILE A 184 -11.54 -12.71 8.32
N THR A 185 -12.20 -13.12 9.39
CA THR A 185 -13.63 -12.86 9.58
C THR A 185 -13.86 -11.70 10.54
N GLY A 186 -14.75 -10.80 10.17
CA GLY A 186 -15.35 -9.79 11.07
C GLY A 186 -16.48 -10.34 11.92
N GLU A 187 -16.85 -11.62 11.78
CA GLU A 187 -17.94 -12.28 12.53
C GLU A 187 -19.29 -11.56 12.37
N GLY A 188 -19.49 -10.84 11.26
CA GLY A 188 -20.65 -9.99 11.02
C GLY A 188 -20.76 -8.75 11.92
N LYS A 189 -19.73 -8.44 12.72
CA LYS A 189 -19.73 -7.39 13.74
C LYS A 189 -18.70 -6.30 13.51
N ARG A 190 -17.61 -6.61 12.79
CA ARG A 190 -16.47 -5.70 12.56
C ARG A 190 -15.85 -5.92 11.19
N ASN A 191 -14.92 -5.05 10.81
CA ASN A 191 -14.04 -5.24 9.66
C ASN A 191 -12.59 -5.43 10.10
N ALA A 192 -11.87 -6.30 9.38
CA ALA A 192 -10.43 -6.22 9.30
C ALA A 192 -10.05 -5.28 8.15
N TYR A 193 -9.25 -4.25 8.43
CA TYR A 193 -8.62 -3.43 7.39
C TYR A 193 -7.16 -3.84 7.29
N TRP A 194 -6.84 -4.56 6.22
CA TRP A 194 -5.53 -5.20 6.04
C TRP A 194 -4.60 -4.43 5.11
N GLN A 195 -3.35 -4.79 5.18
CA GLN A 195 -2.34 -4.59 4.17
C GLN A 195 -1.48 -5.84 4.09
N ALA A 196 -1.19 -6.30 2.87
CA ALA A 196 -0.32 -7.43 2.64
C ALA A 196 1.00 -6.99 1.97
N PHE A 197 2.01 -7.83 2.13
CA PHE A 197 3.32 -7.68 1.53
C PHE A 197 3.89 -9.06 1.20
N LEU A 198 4.41 -9.22 -0.02
CA LEU A 198 5.15 -10.41 -0.41
C LEU A 198 6.64 -10.11 -0.31
N ASP A 199 7.35 -10.80 0.58
CA ASP A 199 8.77 -10.61 0.77
C ASP A 199 9.62 -11.27 -0.36
N HIS A 200 10.93 -11.06 -0.32
CA HIS A 200 11.87 -11.61 -1.31
C HIS A 200 12.02 -13.14 -1.23
N ARG A 201 11.58 -13.78 -0.13
CA ARG A 201 11.53 -15.23 0.05
C ARG A 201 10.23 -15.86 -0.44
N GLY A 202 9.27 -15.05 -0.86
CA GLY A 202 7.94 -15.51 -1.24
C GLY A 202 6.98 -15.72 -0.07
N THR A 203 7.33 -15.23 1.14
CA THR A 203 6.42 -15.22 2.28
C THR A 203 5.41 -14.08 2.14
N LEU A 204 4.14 -14.38 2.27
CA LEU A 204 3.07 -13.40 2.39
C LEU A 204 2.94 -12.99 3.85
N HIS A 205 3.00 -11.70 4.10
CA HIS A 205 2.74 -11.07 5.38
C HIS A 205 1.46 -10.26 5.29
N VAL A 206 0.58 -10.38 6.28
CA VAL A 206 -0.65 -9.58 6.39
C VAL A 206 -0.72 -8.97 7.78
N SER A 207 -0.95 -7.67 7.85
CA SER A 207 -1.31 -6.98 9.08
C SER A 207 -2.65 -6.28 8.92
N TRP A 208 -3.38 -6.09 10.01
CA TRP A 208 -4.67 -5.40 9.97
C TRP A 208 -4.98 -4.71 11.28
N VAL A 209 -5.86 -3.71 11.18
CA VAL A 209 -6.58 -3.14 12.32
C VAL A 209 -8.01 -3.67 12.31
N TRP A 210 -8.60 -3.81 13.49
CA TRP A 210 -10.02 -4.04 13.63
C TRP A 210 -10.77 -2.72 13.66
N ARG A 211 -11.97 -2.70 13.08
CA ARG A 211 -12.89 -1.57 13.11
C ARG A 211 -14.28 -2.05 13.48
N GLU A 212 -14.79 -1.60 14.63
CA GLU A 212 -16.00 -2.15 15.26
C GLU A 212 -17.30 -1.54 14.71
N SER A 213 -17.22 -0.39 14.05
CA SER A 213 -18.38 0.32 13.49
C SER A 213 -18.00 1.10 12.23
N PRO A 214 -18.93 1.69 11.49
CA PRO A 214 -18.61 2.59 10.40
C PRO A 214 -17.77 3.81 10.79
N ASP A 215 -17.75 4.19 12.06
CA ASP A 215 -16.94 5.30 12.58
C ASP A 215 -15.45 4.91 12.63
N VAL A 216 -14.59 5.71 12.00
CA VAL A 216 -13.13 5.51 12.00
C VAL A 216 -12.52 5.54 13.40
N ALA A 217 -13.13 6.25 14.36
CA ALA A 217 -12.68 6.30 15.75
C ALA A 217 -12.76 4.92 16.44
N SER A 218 -13.52 3.97 15.89
CA SER A 218 -13.62 2.60 16.39
C SER A 218 -12.48 1.67 15.93
N ASN A 219 -11.48 2.18 15.17
CA ASN A 219 -10.28 1.42 14.85
C ASN A 219 -9.48 1.11 16.12
N HIS A 220 -8.96 -0.12 16.20
CA HIS A 220 -8.14 -0.54 17.34
C HIS A 220 -7.20 -1.69 16.95
N ASP A 221 -6.15 -1.85 17.72
CA ASP A 221 -5.19 -2.96 17.66
C ASP A 221 -4.48 -3.12 16.31
N LEU A 222 -3.32 -3.73 16.33
CA LEU A 222 -2.60 -4.24 15.17
C LEU A 222 -2.48 -5.75 15.28
N ALA A 223 -3.00 -6.48 14.31
CA ALA A 223 -2.93 -7.93 14.23
C ALA A 223 -2.04 -8.37 13.06
N TYR A 224 -1.60 -9.64 13.07
CA TYR A 224 -0.64 -10.17 12.14
C TYR A 224 -0.87 -11.64 11.81
N ALA A 225 -0.58 -12.01 10.56
CA ALA A 225 -0.46 -13.38 10.08
C ALA A 225 0.54 -13.44 8.91
N ARG A 226 1.09 -14.63 8.65
CA ARG A 226 1.91 -14.88 7.45
C ARG A 226 1.62 -16.25 6.84
N SER A 227 1.96 -16.39 5.56
CA SER A 227 1.91 -17.64 4.81
C SER A 227 3.23 -17.86 4.06
N ARG A 228 3.78 -19.06 4.12
CA ARG A 228 5.04 -19.44 3.46
C ARG A 228 4.83 -20.33 2.23
N ASP A 229 3.60 -20.64 1.90
CA ASP A 229 3.21 -21.61 0.87
C ASP A 229 2.27 -20.99 -0.19
N GLY A 230 2.41 -19.67 -0.42
CA GLY A 230 1.62 -18.96 -1.41
C GLY A 230 0.17 -18.73 -0.98
N GLY A 231 -0.08 -18.58 0.31
CA GLY A 231 -1.39 -18.24 0.88
C GLY A 231 -2.25 -19.44 1.22
N VAL A 232 -1.74 -20.70 1.13
CA VAL A 232 -2.53 -21.91 1.40
C VAL A 232 -2.75 -22.10 2.91
N THR A 233 -1.66 -22.09 3.68
CA THR A 233 -1.72 -22.14 5.15
C THR A 233 -1.20 -20.86 5.78
N TRP A 234 -1.68 -20.57 6.97
CA TRP A 234 -1.36 -19.32 7.67
C TRP A 234 -0.89 -19.61 9.10
N GLU A 235 0.08 -18.83 9.54
CA GLU A 235 0.68 -18.97 10.85
C GLU A 235 0.91 -17.61 11.52
N THR A 236 1.09 -17.64 12.84
CA THR A 236 1.54 -16.48 13.63
C THR A 236 3.00 -16.12 13.31
N SER A 237 3.51 -15.02 13.86
CA SER A 237 4.93 -14.64 13.76
C SER A 237 5.90 -15.68 14.35
N THR A 238 5.41 -16.50 15.28
CA THR A 238 6.19 -17.58 15.93
C THR A 238 6.09 -18.92 15.20
N GLY A 239 5.31 -19.01 14.11
CA GLY A 239 5.10 -20.23 13.35
C GLY A 239 3.99 -21.14 13.89
N LYS A 240 3.15 -20.68 14.82
CA LYS A 240 1.97 -21.42 15.26
C LYS A 240 0.89 -21.35 14.18
N PRO A 241 0.40 -22.50 13.66
CA PRO A 241 -0.65 -22.51 12.64
C PRO A 241 -1.96 -21.89 13.13
N TYR A 242 -2.63 -21.17 12.24
CA TYR A 242 -4.01 -20.72 12.45
C TYR A 242 -5.01 -21.80 12.03
N VAL A 243 -6.11 -21.89 12.80
CA VAL A 243 -7.34 -22.50 12.34
C VAL A 243 -8.15 -21.39 11.67
N LEU A 244 -8.48 -21.59 10.40
CA LEU A 244 -9.18 -20.57 9.61
C LEU A 244 -10.70 -20.67 9.79
N PRO A 245 -11.45 -19.57 9.72
CA PRO A 245 -10.97 -18.19 9.54
C PRO A 245 -10.33 -17.60 10.80
N ILE A 246 -9.42 -16.65 10.62
CA ILE A 246 -8.86 -15.88 11.73
C ILE A 246 -9.92 -14.89 12.23
N SER A 247 -10.23 -14.93 13.52
CA SER A 247 -11.17 -14.01 14.18
C SER A 247 -10.44 -13.08 15.16
N ALA A 248 -11.15 -12.13 15.73
CA ALA A 248 -10.59 -11.28 16.78
C ALA A 248 -10.11 -12.07 18.00
N ALA A 249 -10.75 -13.22 18.31
CA ALA A 249 -10.35 -14.09 19.41
C ALA A 249 -9.10 -14.93 19.12
N SER A 250 -8.85 -15.29 17.85
CA SER A 250 -7.72 -16.15 17.46
C SER A 250 -6.51 -15.39 16.90
N ALA A 251 -6.67 -14.12 16.54
CA ALA A 251 -5.61 -13.29 15.96
C ALA A 251 -4.41 -13.13 16.90
N GLU A 252 -3.20 -13.20 16.35
CA GLU A 252 -2.02 -12.67 17.02
C GLU A 252 -2.03 -11.14 16.95
N TYR A 253 -1.88 -10.51 18.10
CA TYR A 253 -1.78 -9.06 18.19
C TYR A 253 -0.33 -8.61 18.29
N ALA A 254 0.13 -7.90 17.25
CA ALA A 254 1.44 -7.28 17.27
C ALA A 254 1.51 -6.13 18.28
N LEU A 255 0.39 -5.40 18.44
CA LEU A 255 0.26 -4.36 19.45
C LEU A 255 -1.22 -4.12 19.80
N ARG A 256 -1.50 -3.92 21.09
CA ARG A 256 -2.82 -3.48 21.55
C ARG A 256 -2.90 -1.96 21.55
N ILE A 257 -3.88 -1.42 20.84
CA ILE A 257 -4.11 0.01 20.69
C ILE A 257 -5.60 0.27 20.96
N PRO A 258 -5.96 1.18 21.89
CA PRO A 258 -7.36 1.43 22.20
C PRO A 258 -8.08 2.16 21.06
N GLN A 259 -9.41 2.05 21.04
CA GLN A 259 -10.26 2.93 20.22
C GLN A 259 -10.07 4.40 20.62
N ASN A 260 -10.50 5.32 19.77
CA ASN A 260 -10.40 6.78 19.99
C ASN A 260 -8.93 7.26 20.18
N SER A 261 -7.98 6.60 19.53
CA SER A 261 -6.55 6.96 19.53
C SER A 261 -6.08 7.57 18.20
N GLU A 262 -6.99 7.93 17.30
CA GLU A 262 -6.72 8.36 15.92
C GLU A 262 -5.98 7.29 15.09
N LEU A 263 -6.01 6.03 15.51
CA LEU A 263 -5.49 4.93 14.72
C LEU A 263 -6.26 4.84 13.40
N ILE A 264 -5.52 4.89 12.29
CA ILE A 264 -6.13 4.82 10.96
C ILE A 264 -6.18 3.37 10.47
N ASN A 265 -7.17 3.07 9.65
CA ASN A 265 -7.25 1.80 8.91
C ASN A 265 -6.25 1.75 7.75
N GLN A 266 -5.92 0.55 7.34
CA GLN A 266 -4.82 0.15 6.47
C GLN A 266 -3.44 0.53 7.02
N THR A 267 -2.81 -0.47 7.57
CA THR A 267 -1.41 -0.42 8.00
C THR A 267 -0.48 -0.57 6.80
N SER A 268 0.75 -0.16 6.93
CA SER A 268 1.80 -0.49 5.96
C SER A 268 2.58 -1.71 6.43
N MET A 269 2.98 -2.57 5.49
CA MET A 269 3.61 -3.85 5.77
C MET A 269 4.91 -3.99 4.98
N ALA A 270 5.98 -4.43 5.64
CA ALA A 270 7.24 -4.85 5.02
C ALA A 270 7.87 -6.00 5.80
N ALA A 271 8.90 -6.61 5.25
CA ALA A 271 9.73 -7.57 5.93
C ALA A 271 11.21 -7.38 5.55
N ASP A 272 12.13 -7.73 6.46
CA ASP A 272 13.56 -7.72 6.20
C ASP A 272 14.05 -9.02 5.53
N ALA A 273 15.37 -9.16 5.38
CA ALA A 273 16.01 -10.32 4.77
C ALA A 273 15.72 -11.65 5.51
N ASP A 274 15.43 -11.61 6.79
CA ASP A 274 15.09 -12.80 7.58
C ASP A 274 13.59 -13.10 7.60
N GLY A 275 12.78 -12.28 6.93
CA GLY A 275 11.31 -12.38 6.94
C GLY A 275 10.70 -11.90 8.25
N ARG A 276 11.40 -11.05 9.02
CA ARG A 276 10.83 -10.41 10.20
C ARG A 276 9.90 -9.28 9.78
N PRO A 277 8.67 -9.21 10.31
CA PRO A 277 7.66 -8.25 9.88
C PRO A 277 7.88 -6.86 10.51
N TYR A 278 7.54 -5.82 9.73
CA TYR A 278 7.52 -4.42 10.09
C TYR A 278 6.19 -3.82 9.67
N ILE A 279 5.49 -3.16 10.60
CA ILE A 279 4.16 -2.57 10.40
C ILE A 279 4.27 -1.08 10.72
N ALA A 280 3.91 -0.22 9.78
CA ALA A 280 3.86 1.21 10.03
C ALA A 280 2.43 1.73 10.00
N SER A 281 2.13 2.65 10.90
CA SER A 281 0.86 3.37 10.98
C SER A 281 1.07 4.64 11.80
N TYR A 282 -0.01 5.28 12.21
CA TYR A 282 0.02 6.38 13.18
C TYR A 282 -1.14 6.27 14.17
N TRP A 283 -0.88 6.72 15.38
CA TRP A 283 -1.87 6.90 16.44
C TRP A 283 -1.30 7.82 17.52
N ARG A 284 -2.14 8.28 18.43
CA ARG A 284 -1.72 9.04 19.62
C ARG A 284 -1.69 8.14 20.86
N ASP A 285 -0.76 8.42 21.77
CA ASP A 285 -0.73 7.80 23.10
C ASP A 285 -1.85 8.35 24.00
N ALA A 286 -2.18 7.59 25.03
CA ALA A 286 -2.99 8.07 26.11
C ALA A 286 -2.34 9.31 26.74
N GLY A 287 -3.13 10.39 26.91
CA GLY A 287 -2.64 11.68 27.44
C GLY A 287 -1.93 12.59 26.43
N SER A 288 -1.71 12.13 25.17
CA SER A 288 -1.23 12.99 24.08
C SER A 288 -2.41 13.39 23.18
N SER A 289 -2.37 14.59 22.61
CA SER A 289 -3.27 15.04 21.54
C SER A 289 -2.66 14.96 20.14
N VAL A 290 -1.38 14.60 20.03
CA VAL A 290 -0.65 14.58 18.76
C VAL A 290 -0.45 13.15 18.28
N PRO A 291 -1.12 12.72 17.20
CA PRO A 291 -0.82 11.45 16.54
C PRO A 291 0.60 11.45 15.96
N GLN A 292 1.33 10.37 16.20
CA GLN A 292 2.71 10.18 15.74
C GLN A 292 2.80 9.00 14.80
N TYR A 293 3.69 9.07 13.80
CA TYR A 293 4.10 7.90 13.02
C TYR A 293 4.85 6.91 13.90
N ARG A 294 4.56 5.62 13.70
CA ARG A 294 5.13 4.54 14.48
C ARG A 294 5.44 3.34 13.62
N VAL A 295 6.45 2.58 14.04
CA VAL A 295 6.82 1.29 13.45
C VAL A 295 6.74 0.23 14.52
N VAL A 296 5.94 -0.81 14.29
CA VAL A 296 5.85 -2.02 15.09
C VAL A 296 6.59 -3.12 14.35
N TYR A 297 7.52 -3.79 14.99
CA TYR A 297 8.35 -4.83 14.38
C TYR A 297 8.62 -5.96 15.35
N ARG A 298 9.03 -7.11 14.82
CA ARG A 298 9.31 -8.27 15.64
C ARG A 298 10.81 -8.58 15.64
N ASP A 299 11.40 -8.70 16.84
CA ASP A 299 12.75 -9.18 17.06
C ASP A 299 12.77 -10.49 17.89
N ALA A 300 13.94 -10.88 18.41
CA ALA A 300 14.10 -12.06 19.23
C ALA A 300 13.37 -11.98 20.58
N GLN A 301 13.12 -10.77 21.09
CA GLN A 301 12.42 -10.50 22.34
C GLN A 301 10.90 -10.44 22.17
N GLY A 302 10.39 -10.41 20.93
CA GLY A 302 8.98 -10.32 20.62
C GLY A 302 8.63 -9.07 19.81
N TRP A 303 7.39 -8.61 19.92
CA TRP A 303 6.94 -7.40 19.25
C TRP A 303 7.46 -6.15 19.96
N GLN A 304 8.07 -5.27 19.21
CA GLN A 304 8.63 -3.99 19.63
C GLN A 304 7.91 -2.83 18.92
N MET A 305 7.98 -1.63 19.47
CA MET A 305 7.44 -0.42 18.86
C MET A 305 8.45 0.72 18.93
N ARG A 306 8.53 1.50 17.86
CA ARG A 306 9.27 2.77 17.81
C ARG A 306 8.33 3.90 17.44
N ASN A 307 8.35 4.94 18.26
CA ASN A 307 7.71 6.22 17.98
C ASN A 307 8.73 7.10 17.22
N LEU A 308 8.33 7.66 16.07
CA LEU A 308 9.21 8.56 15.31
C LEU A 308 9.26 9.95 15.93
N GLY A 309 8.20 10.40 16.59
CA GLY A 309 8.20 11.54 17.52
C GLY A 309 8.48 12.92 16.93
N PHE A 310 8.35 13.12 15.61
CA PHE A 310 8.70 14.39 14.97
C PHE A 310 7.51 15.32 14.68
N ARG A 311 6.27 14.89 14.97
CA ARG A 311 5.08 15.70 14.76
C ARG A 311 4.70 16.52 15.99
N HIS A 312 4.08 17.69 15.73
CA HIS A 312 3.68 18.65 16.77
C HIS A 312 2.21 19.06 16.70
N THR A 313 1.55 18.85 15.54
CA THR A 313 0.16 19.31 15.30
C THR A 313 -0.84 18.24 15.67
N THR A 314 -1.89 18.65 16.35
CA THR A 314 -3.02 17.80 16.73
C THR A 314 -4.00 17.65 15.59
N PHE A 315 -4.67 16.52 15.52
CA PHE A 315 -5.91 16.33 14.75
C PHE A 315 -6.74 15.21 15.39
N SER A 316 -8.02 15.14 15.02
CA SER A 316 -8.93 14.09 15.44
C SER A 316 -9.63 13.48 14.23
N LEU A 317 -9.87 12.17 14.29
CA LEU A 317 -10.57 11.41 13.27
C LEU A 317 -11.84 10.78 13.86
N SER A 318 -12.97 11.04 13.22
CA SER A 318 -14.24 10.40 13.57
C SER A 318 -15.19 10.36 12.37
N GLY A 319 -16.28 9.59 12.48
CA GLY A 319 -17.31 9.48 11.46
C GLY A 319 -16.94 8.57 10.29
N GLN A 320 -17.75 8.61 9.23
CA GLN A 320 -17.72 7.72 8.07
C GLN A 320 -17.18 8.40 6.82
N GLY A 321 -16.98 7.61 5.75
CA GLY A 321 -16.51 8.07 4.44
C GLY A 321 -15.02 8.38 4.40
N THR A 322 -14.54 8.78 3.23
CA THR A 322 -13.15 9.19 3.03
C THR A 322 -12.86 10.48 3.78
N LYS A 323 -11.81 10.49 4.59
CA LYS A 323 -11.45 11.64 5.40
C LYS A 323 -10.39 12.51 4.72
N ARG A 324 -10.51 13.83 4.89
CA ARG A 324 -9.38 14.72 4.69
C ARG A 324 -8.48 14.63 5.92
N ILE A 325 -7.37 13.93 5.79
CA ILE A 325 -6.43 13.69 6.87
C ILE A 325 -5.22 14.62 6.70
N PRO A 326 -4.78 15.36 7.76
CA PRO A 326 -3.63 16.25 7.68
C PRO A 326 -2.32 15.54 7.34
N ILE A 327 -2.24 14.24 7.61
CA ILE A 327 -1.09 13.37 7.29
C ILE A 327 -1.52 12.19 6.43
N ALA A 328 -0.62 11.67 5.61
CA ALA A 328 -0.87 10.45 4.86
C ALA A 328 -0.74 9.22 5.76
N ARG A 329 -1.48 8.16 5.45
CA ARG A 329 -1.12 6.82 5.88
C ARG A 329 0.21 6.45 5.25
N PRO A 330 1.22 6.03 6.04
CA PRO A 330 2.58 5.88 5.54
C PRO A 330 2.76 4.60 4.72
N GLN A 331 3.87 4.52 3.97
CA GLN A 331 4.40 3.26 3.46
C GLN A 331 5.79 3.04 4.04
N ILE A 332 6.07 1.80 4.48
CA ILE A 332 7.37 1.40 5.00
C ILE A 332 8.07 0.47 4.02
N MET A 333 9.34 0.73 3.79
CA MET A 333 10.29 -0.16 3.12
C MET A 333 11.42 -0.45 4.10
N VAL A 334 11.87 -1.71 4.15
CA VAL A 334 12.94 -2.16 5.04
C VAL A 334 14.08 -2.70 4.19
N SER A 335 15.31 -2.38 4.56
CA SER A 335 16.49 -2.88 3.87
C SER A 335 16.62 -4.40 4.05
N LEU A 336 17.30 -5.04 3.10
CA LEU A 336 17.58 -6.48 3.17
C LEU A 336 18.82 -6.82 4.00
N GLU A 337 19.36 -5.88 4.76
CA GLU A 337 20.45 -6.11 5.73
C GLU A 337 19.89 -6.74 7.00
N ALA A 338 20.29 -7.99 7.27
CA ALA A 338 19.69 -8.81 8.31
C ALA A 338 20.06 -8.36 9.74
N GLU A 339 21.32 -7.97 9.98
CA GLU A 339 21.80 -7.64 11.32
C GLU A 339 21.32 -6.29 11.83
N ARG A 340 21.22 -5.29 10.95
CA ARG A 340 20.81 -3.92 11.28
C ARG A 340 19.88 -3.37 10.21
N PRO A 341 18.62 -3.81 10.19
CA PRO A 341 17.71 -3.37 9.15
C PRO A 341 17.44 -1.87 9.24
N GLY A 342 17.86 -1.16 8.20
CA GLY A 342 17.46 0.20 7.94
C GLY A 342 16.03 0.25 7.42
N ALA A 343 15.41 1.42 7.45
CA ALA A 343 14.08 1.62 6.90
C ALA A 343 13.89 3.01 6.31
N VAL A 344 12.97 3.06 5.35
CA VAL A 344 12.42 4.29 4.78
C VAL A 344 10.92 4.28 5.03
N LEU A 345 10.42 5.31 5.70
CA LEU A 345 9.00 5.60 5.81
C LEU A 345 8.66 6.75 4.85
N VAL A 346 7.78 6.49 3.89
CA VAL A 346 7.27 7.53 2.96
C VAL A 346 5.94 8.04 3.48
N PHE A 347 5.79 9.36 3.51
CA PHE A 347 4.60 10.00 4.05
C PHE A 347 4.39 11.40 3.45
N ARG A 348 3.25 11.99 3.78
CA ARG A 348 2.93 13.41 3.58
C ARG A 348 2.41 13.97 4.90
N ASP A 349 2.80 15.20 5.23
CA ASP A 349 2.34 15.91 6.43
C ASP A 349 2.13 17.39 6.12
N GLU A 350 1.01 17.98 6.56
CA GLU A 350 0.75 19.41 6.43
C GLU A 350 1.78 20.26 7.17
N GLU A 351 2.35 19.78 8.29
CA GLU A 351 3.48 20.46 8.98
C GLU A 351 4.70 20.66 8.07
N ARG A 352 4.82 19.84 7.01
CA ARG A 352 5.90 19.89 6.02
C ARG A 352 5.44 20.47 4.67
N GLY A 353 4.32 21.19 4.65
CA GLY A 353 3.76 21.77 3.44
C GLY A 353 3.17 20.73 2.47
N SER A 354 2.68 19.61 2.98
CA SER A 354 2.06 18.52 2.20
C SER A 354 2.94 18.01 1.05
N LYS A 355 4.25 17.92 1.26
CA LYS A 355 5.21 17.38 0.28
C LYS A 355 5.31 15.86 0.40
N VAL A 356 5.85 15.20 -0.63
CA VAL A 356 6.36 13.83 -0.50
C VAL A 356 7.58 13.90 0.42
N SER A 357 7.46 13.31 1.60
CA SER A 357 8.50 13.31 2.62
C SER A 357 8.91 11.88 2.95
N VAL A 358 10.15 11.72 3.41
CA VAL A 358 10.69 10.45 3.90
C VAL A 358 11.32 10.63 5.27
N ALA A 359 11.12 9.64 6.13
CA ALA A 359 11.91 9.44 7.34
C ALA A 359 12.79 8.20 7.13
N ARG A 360 14.09 8.33 7.34
CA ARG A 360 15.08 7.27 7.15
C ARG A 360 15.81 6.93 8.42
N THR A 361 16.13 5.66 8.60
CA THR A 361 17.01 5.18 9.64
C THR A 361 17.92 4.08 9.09
N SER A 362 19.18 4.06 9.52
CA SER A 362 20.11 2.95 9.22
C SER A 362 19.89 1.74 10.15
N ASN A 363 19.18 1.94 11.26
CA ASN A 363 18.85 0.87 12.21
C ASN A 363 17.56 1.23 12.95
N ILE A 364 16.50 0.47 12.72
CA ILE A 364 15.19 0.72 13.35
C ILE A 364 15.28 0.62 14.88
N ALA A 365 16.12 -0.27 15.41
CA ALA A 365 16.26 -0.47 16.85
C ALA A 365 16.81 0.75 17.57
N ASP A 366 17.64 1.57 16.91
CA ASP A 366 18.23 2.78 17.51
C ASP A 366 17.22 3.93 17.67
N GLY A 367 16.11 3.87 17.00
CA GLY A 367 15.05 4.89 17.06
C GLY A 367 15.45 6.28 16.52
N LYS A 368 16.56 6.37 15.77
CA LYS A 368 17.05 7.63 15.19
C LYS A 368 16.60 7.76 13.74
N TRP A 369 15.80 8.78 13.48
CA TRP A 369 15.23 9.02 12.15
C TRP A 369 15.67 10.38 11.60
N GLN A 370 16.04 10.40 10.33
CA GLN A 370 16.30 11.62 9.56
C GLN A 370 15.14 11.88 8.62
N VAL A 371 14.58 13.09 8.67
CA VAL A 371 13.41 13.46 7.87
C VAL A 371 13.84 14.45 6.78
N SER A 372 13.43 14.17 5.54
CA SER A 372 13.70 15.03 4.38
C SER A 372 12.51 15.01 3.41
N ASP A 373 12.48 15.98 2.48
CA ASP A 373 11.45 16.09 1.46
C ASP A 373 12.00 15.67 0.09
N LEU A 374 11.24 14.83 -0.63
CA LEU A 374 11.57 14.43 -2.00
C LEU A 374 10.99 15.39 -3.05
N THR A 375 9.92 16.14 -2.72
CA THR A 375 9.35 17.14 -3.62
C THR A 375 9.52 18.55 -3.05
N LYS A 376 9.61 19.56 -3.95
CA LYS A 376 9.64 20.98 -3.56
C LYS A 376 8.23 21.53 -3.34
N ALA A 377 7.28 21.09 -4.19
CA ALA A 377 5.88 21.51 -4.14
C ALA A 377 5.02 20.55 -3.31
N SER A 378 3.87 21.06 -2.87
CA SER A 378 2.80 20.27 -2.26
C SER A 378 2.24 19.24 -3.25
N VAL A 379 1.80 18.10 -2.74
CA VAL A 379 1.05 17.06 -3.45
C VAL A 379 -0.39 16.94 -2.93
N GLY A 380 -0.85 17.97 -2.23
CA GLY A 380 -2.22 18.06 -1.72
C GLY A 380 -2.55 16.98 -0.70
N SER A 381 -3.57 16.19 -0.98
CA SER A 381 -4.06 15.09 -0.13
C SER A 381 -3.52 13.71 -0.53
N TRP A 382 -2.41 13.67 -1.26
CA TRP A 382 -1.76 12.44 -1.71
C TRP A 382 -1.39 11.52 -0.55
N GLU A 383 -1.55 10.22 -0.77
CA GLU A 383 -1.03 9.15 0.09
C GLU A 383 -0.08 8.24 -0.72
N PRO A 384 0.99 7.72 -0.11
CA PRO A 384 2.02 6.98 -0.83
C PRO A 384 1.54 5.62 -1.35
N SER A 385 1.82 5.38 -2.62
CA SER A 385 1.87 4.04 -3.22
C SER A 385 3.12 3.92 -4.09
N PHE A 386 3.70 2.74 -4.16
CA PHE A 386 4.99 2.52 -4.82
C PHE A 386 5.01 1.19 -5.57
N ASP A 387 6.00 1.04 -6.44
CA ASP A 387 6.27 -0.18 -7.18
C ASP A 387 6.91 -1.21 -6.26
N THR A 388 6.11 -2.12 -5.71
CA THR A 388 6.55 -3.17 -4.79
C THR A 388 7.46 -4.18 -5.47
N GLU A 389 7.26 -4.45 -6.76
CA GLU A 389 8.06 -5.38 -7.53
C GLU A 389 9.46 -4.82 -7.82
N LEU A 390 9.54 -3.52 -8.13
CA LEU A 390 10.82 -2.83 -8.34
C LEU A 390 11.61 -2.73 -7.03
N TRP A 391 10.95 -2.32 -5.95
CA TRP A 391 11.59 -2.27 -4.63
C TRP A 391 12.19 -3.62 -4.23
N ARG A 392 11.40 -4.69 -4.33
CA ARG A 392 11.82 -6.05 -3.95
C ARG A 392 13.02 -6.56 -4.75
N ARG A 393 13.17 -6.14 -6.02
CA ARG A 393 14.25 -6.59 -6.90
C ARG A 393 15.52 -5.75 -6.81
N SER A 394 15.40 -4.45 -6.61
CA SER A 394 16.49 -3.50 -6.84
C SER A 394 16.65 -2.42 -5.77
N GLY A 395 15.78 -2.37 -4.75
CA GLY A 395 15.82 -1.32 -3.74
C GLY A 395 15.52 0.09 -4.28
N VAL A 396 15.05 0.21 -5.52
CA VAL A 396 14.62 1.50 -6.09
C VAL A 396 13.22 1.82 -5.61
N LEU A 397 13.05 2.98 -5.01
CA LEU A 397 11.75 3.50 -4.63
C LEU A 397 11.17 4.27 -5.82
N SER A 398 10.14 3.69 -6.43
CA SER A 398 9.39 4.32 -7.52
C SER A 398 7.97 4.61 -7.03
N LEU A 399 7.65 5.90 -6.84
CA LEU A 399 6.40 6.38 -6.25
C LEU A 399 5.44 6.89 -7.33
N PHE A 400 4.17 6.54 -7.21
CA PHE A 400 3.11 7.26 -7.92
C PHE A 400 2.84 8.58 -7.18
N VAL A 401 2.91 9.70 -7.88
CA VAL A 401 2.73 11.04 -7.31
C VAL A 401 1.75 11.86 -8.13
N GLN A 402 0.76 12.44 -7.47
CA GLN A 402 -0.18 13.39 -8.08
C GLN A 402 -0.65 14.39 -7.02
N ASP A 403 -0.76 15.68 -7.37
CA ASP A 403 -1.44 16.66 -6.53
C ASP A 403 -2.95 16.43 -6.63
N VAL A 404 -3.58 16.00 -5.53
CA VAL A 404 -5.01 15.71 -5.45
C VAL A 404 -5.65 16.47 -4.28
N ARG A 405 -6.97 16.69 -4.37
CA ARG A 405 -7.74 17.38 -3.33
C ARG A 405 -8.80 16.45 -2.77
N GLN A 406 -8.68 16.07 -1.49
CA GLN A 406 -9.69 15.33 -0.76
C GLN A 406 -10.47 16.27 0.15
N VAL A 407 -11.78 16.17 0.11
CA VAL A 407 -12.69 16.78 1.10
C VAL A 407 -13.31 15.68 1.95
N ASP A 408 -13.83 16.03 3.12
CA ASP A 408 -14.46 15.05 4.01
C ASP A 408 -15.69 14.39 3.38
N GLY A 409 -15.88 13.13 3.70
CA GLY A 409 -16.90 12.28 3.09
C GLY A 409 -16.55 11.94 1.64
N GLU A 410 -17.54 11.61 0.83
CA GLU A 410 -17.36 11.33 -0.61
C GLU A 410 -17.51 12.62 -1.46
N GLY A 411 -17.07 13.75 -0.89
CA GLY A 411 -17.09 15.04 -1.57
C GLY A 411 -16.00 15.18 -2.62
N GLN A 412 -16.22 16.10 -3.56
CA GLN A 412 -15.29 16.42 -4.64
C GLN A 412 -14.90 17.89 -4.60
N ALA A 413 -13.62 18.18 -4.79
CA ALA A 413 -13.15 19.53 -5.03
C ALA A 413 -13.30 19.89 -6.52
N ALA A 414 -13.51 21.17 -6.83
CA ALA A 414 -13.54 21.66 -8.22
C ALA A 414 -12.12 22.07 -8.64
N VAL A 415 -11.32 21.10 -9.10
CA VAL A 415 -9.95 21.34 -9.59
C VAL A 415 -9.77 20.74 -10.97
N ALA A 416 -8.90 21.36 -11.78
CA ALA A 416 -8.53 20.79 -13.07
C ALA A 416 -7.74 19.49 -12.90
N ALA A 417 -7.73 18.65 -13.95
CA ALA A 417 -6.86 17.48 -13.98
C ALA A 417 -5.40 17.85 -13.67
N GLN A 418 -4.76 17.05 -12.87
CA GLN A 418 -3.37 17.25 -12.47
C GLN A 418 -2.46 16.19 -13.10
N PRO A 419 -1.21 16.53 -13.41
CA PRO A 419 -0.26 15.56 -13.94
C PRO A 419 -0.07 14.38 -12.98
N VAL A 420 -0.27 13.17 -13.48
CA VAL A 420 0.20 11.93 -12.86
C VAL A 420 1.70 11.84 -13.15
N ARG A 421 2.50 11.61 -12.11
CA ARG A 421 3.95 11.49 -12.18
C ARG A 421 4.41 10.20 -11.54
N VAL A 422 5.57 9.75 -11.94
CA VAL A 422 6.33 8.72 -11.25
C VAL A 422 7.66 9.33 -10.80
N LEU A 423 7.96 9.19 -9.51
CA LEU A 423 9.16 9.68 -8.87
C LEU A 423 10.05 8.49 -8.51
N ASP A 424 11.21 8.40 -9.15
CA ASP A 424 12.22 7.38 -8.88
C ASP A 424 13.29 7.93 -7.95
N TRP A 425 13.62 7.20 -6.89
CA TRP A 425 14.61 7.58 -5.91
C TRP A 425 15.35 6.37 -5.34
N HIS A 426 16.64 6.55 -5.07
CA HIS A 426 17.53 5.54 -4.49
C HIS A 426 17.88 5.95 -3.05
N PRO A 427 17.34 5.27 -2.02
CA PRO A 427 17.59 5.64 -0.62
C PRO A 427 19.03 5.50 -0.15
N GLU A 428 19.81 4.62 -0.78
CA GLU A 428 21.16 4.22 -0.38
C GLU A 428 22.28 4.86 -1.20
N GLN A 429 21.96 5.76 -2.14
CA GLN A 429 22.95 6.49 -2.94
C GLN A 429 23.20 7.89 -2.43
#